data_a89036f408f074f32abfc42ae6c08b3a
#
_entry.id   a89036f408f074f32abfc42ae6c08b3a
#
_cell.length_a   1.000
_cell.length_b   1.000
_cell.length_c   1.000
_cell.angle_alpha   90.00
_cell.angle_beta   90.00
_cell.angle_gamma   90.00
#
_symmetry.space_group_name_H-M   'P 1'
#
loop_
_entity.id
_entity.type
_entity.pdbx_description
1 polymer ?
#
loop_
_entity_poly.entity_id
_entity_poly.type
_entity_poly.pdbx_seq_one_letter_code
_entity_poly.pdbx_strand_id
1 'polypeptide(L)'
;TDNELSCTAEEDIELATATARRYGLQLEIIDLQKEYWDQVVAYTIEKVRNGFTPNPDVMCNKLIKFGCFEQKAGYAYDKIATGHYASTCELNGKTWLATAKDAIKDQTDFLAQINYLQVSKLLFPLGGYMKKEIRHIAAQAKLPSAQRKDSQGICFLGKINYNDFIRRFLGERQGSIIELESGK
;
A
#
# COMPACT_ATOMS: atom_id res chain seq x y z
N THR A 1 11.16 -16.46 -14.84
CA THR A 1 10.49 -15.17 -14.78
C THR A 1 9.94 -14.84 -13.39
N ASP A 2 10.01 -15.77 -12.42
CA ASP A 2 9.58 -15.56 -11.03
C ASP A 2 10.67 -14.92 -10.13
N ASN A 3 11.88 -14.76 -10.66
CA ASN A 3 13.05 -14.32 -9.87
C ASN A 3 13.10 -12.82 -9.54
N GLU A 4 12.40 -11.95 -10.28
CA GLU A 4 12.44 -10.50 -10.00
C GLU A 4 11.48 -10.08 -8.87
N LEU A 5 10.43 -10.86 -8.64
CA LEU A 5 9.44 -10.61 -7.57
C LEU A 5 9.94 -11.05 -6.19
N SER A 6 10.84 -12.04 -6.13
CA SER A 6 11.36 -12.60 -4.87
C SER A 6 12.35 -11.66 -4.17
N CYS A 7 13.17 -10.94 -4.91
CA CYS A 7 14.29 -10.17 -4.36
C CYS A 7 13.85 -9.02 -3.41
N THR A 8 12.71 -8.35 -3.68
CA THR A 8 12.24 -7.27 -2.81
C THR A 8 11.56 -7.77 -1.54
N ALA A 9 10.87 -8.91 -1.61
CA ALA A 9 10.22 -9.49 -0.44
C ALA A 9 11.23 -10.05 0.57
N GLU A 10 12.31 -10.68 0.10
CA GLU A 10 13.39 -11.17 0.95
C GLU A 10 14.08 -10.03 1.70
N GLU A 11 14.43 -8.93 1.00
CA GLU A 11 15.01 -7.74 1.61
C GLU A 11 14.07 -7.13 2.68
N ASP A 12 12.77 -7.07 2.40
CA ASP A 12 11.77 -6.57 3.34
C ASP A 12 11.69 -7.44 4.60
N ILE A 13 11.72 -8.75 4.44
CA ILE A 13 11.71 -9.71 5.56
C ILE A 13 12.99 -9.58 6.39
N GLU A 14 14.15 -9.44 5.76
CA GLU A 14 15.43 -9.24 6.45
C GLU A 14 15.42 -7.97 7.30
N LEU A 15 14.99 -6.84 6.73
CA LEU A 15 14.90 -5.56 7.44
C LEU A 15 13.89 -5.60 8.59
N ALA A 16 12.74 -6.24 8.37
CA ALA A 16 11.74 -6.45 9.42
C ALA A 16 12.28 -7.33 10.54
N THR A 17 12.95 -8.43 10.18
CA THR A 17 13.57 -9.36 11.14
C THR A 17 14.65 -8.66 11.97
N ALA A 18 15.53 -7.91 11.34
CA ALA A 18 16.58 -7.15 12.04
C ALA A 18 15.98 -6.12 13.01
N THR A 19 14.90 -5.44 12.60
CA THR A 19 14.19 -4.49 13.45
C THR A 19 13.51 -5.18 14.61
N ALA A 20 12.77 -6.25 14.37
CA ALA A 20 12.07 -7.01 15.41
C ALA A 20 13.04 -7.55 16.48
N ARG A 21 14.15 -8.16 16.06
CA ARG A 21 15.22 -8.64 16.98
C ARG A 21 15.76 -7.53 17.85
N ARG A 22 16.04 -6.37 17.26
CA ARG A 22 16.61 -5.24 18.00
C ARG A 22 15.73 -4.75 19.14
N TYR A 23 14.41 -4.79 18.93
CA TYR A 23 13.45 -4.30 19.91
C TYR A 23 12.76 -5.43 20.72
N GLY A 24 13.20 -6.68 20.55
CA GLY A 24 12.61 -7.82 21.24
C GLY A 24 11.15 -8.07 20.86
N LEU A 25 10.77 -7.73 19.62
CA LEU A 25 9.42 -7.88 19.09
C LEU A 25 9.27 -9.24 18.40
N GLN A 26 8.07 -9.81 18.50
CA GLN A 26 7.70 -10.98 17.72
C GLN A 26 7.41 -10.55 16.28
N LEU A 27 7.96 -11.31 15.31
CA LEU A 27 7.66 -11.15 13.89
C LEU A 27 6.89 -12.36 13.40
N GLU A 28 5.78 -12.09 12.71
CA GLU A 28 4.98 -13.10 12.01
C GLU A 28 4.89 -12.71 10.54
N ILE A 29 5.03 -13.67 9.65
CA ILE A 29 4.93 -13.47 8.20
C ILE A 29 3.63 -14.08 7.73
N ILE A 30 2.76 -13.23 7.18
CA ILE A 30 1.46 -13.63 6.63
C ILE A 30 1.53 -13.59 5.11
N ASP A 31 1.48 -14.75 4.48
CA ASP A 31 1.43 -14.83 3.01
C ASP A 31 0.03 -14.48 2.51
N LEU A 32 -0.03 -13.49 1.63
CA LEU A 32 -1.23 -12.97 0.99
C LEU A 32 -1.07 -12.86 -0.54
N GLN A 33 -0.07 -13.51 -1.13
CA GLN A 33 0.22 -13.42 -2.57
C GLN A 33 -0.95 -13.93 -3.39
N LYS A 34 -1.55 -15.05 -2.99
CA LYS A 34 -2.70 -15.62 -3.69
C LYS A 34 -3.90 -14.67 -3.67
N GLU A 35 -4.25 -14.13 -2.49
CA GLU A 35 -5.37 -13.19 -2.34
C GLU A 35 -5.13 -11.90 -3.13
N TYR A 36 -3.89 -11.40 -3.13
CA TYR A 36 -3.53 -10.24 -3.93
C TYR A 36 -3.73 -10.49 -5.42
N TRP A 37 -3.26 -11.63 -5.91
CA TRP A 37 -3.43 -12.01 -7.31
C TRP A 37 -4.91 -12.13 -7.70
N ASP A 38 -5.67 -12.87 -6.92
CA ASP A 38 -7.08 -13.16 -7.20
C ASP A 38 -7.98 -11.92 -7.10
N GLN A 39 -7.68 -10.98 -6.19
CA GLN A 39 -8.58 -9.85 -5.90
C GLN A 39 -8.08 -8.53 -6.49
N VAL A 40 -6.78 -8.25 -6.50
CA VAL A 40 -6.26 -6.96 -6.96
C VAL A 40 -5.77 -7.03 -8.40
N VAL A 41 -4.97 -8.04 -8.73
CA VAL A 41 -4.44 -8.20 -10.09
C VAL A 41 -5.57 -8.51 -11.07
N ALA A 42 -6.40 -9.49 -10.77
CA ALA A 42 -7.53 -9.87 -11.61
C ALA A 42 -8.51 -8.69 -11.83
N TYR A 43 -8.84 -7.95 -10.75
CA TYR A 43 -9.62 -6.72 -10.83
C TYR A 43 -8.96 -5.68 -11.76
N THR A 44 -7.66 -5.46 -11.62
CA THR A 44 -6.93 -4.48 -12.43
C THR A 44 -6.98 -4.83 -13.91
N ILE A 45 -6.70 -6.08 -14.25
CA ILE A 45 -6.73 -6.58 -15.63
C ILE A 45 -8.14 -6.44 -16.22
N GLU A 46 -9.17 -6.82 -15.46
CA GLU A 46 -10.56 -6.71 -15.90
C GLU A 46 -10.96 -5.25 -16.17
N LYS A 47 -10.62 -4.33 -15.27
CA LYS A 47 -10.94 -2.90 -15.43
C LYS A 47 -10.24 -2.29 -16.64
N VAL A 48 -8.95 -2.59 -16.86
CA VAL A 48 -8.23 -2.11 -18.04
C VAL A 48 -8.82 -2.68 -19.32
N ARG A 49 -9.18 -3.97 -19.34
CA ARG A 49 -9.88 -4.59 -20.48
C ARG A 49 -11.18 -3.87 -20.85
N ASN A 50 -11.87 -3.35 -19.85
CA ASN A 50 -13.13 -2.60 -20.02
C ASN A 50 -12.91 -1.09 -20.23
N GLY A 51 -11.67 -0.62 -20.48
CA GLY A 51 -11.34 0.76 -20.79
C GLY A 51 -11.25 1.70 -19.58
N PHE A 52 -11.18 1.17 -18.36
CA PHE A 52 -10.98 1.97 -17.14
C PHE A 52 -9.49 2.06 -16.78
N THR A 53 -9.15 3.08 -15.99
CA THR A 53 -7.82 3.24 -15.38
C THR A 53 -7.92 2.97 -13.87
N PRO A 54 -7.80 1.71 -13.43
CA PRO A 54 -7.89 1.36 -12.02
C PRO A 54 -6.65 1.80 -11.25
N ASN A 55 -6.83 2.00 -9.93
CA ASN A 55 -5.72 2.16 -9.01
C ASN A 55 -5.58 0.88 -8.15
N PRO A 56 -4.60 0.01 -8.43
CA PRO A 56 -4.42 -1.24 -7.70
C PRO A 56 -4.04 -1.02 -6.23
N ASP A 57 -3.35 0.09 -5.87
CA ASP A 57 -2.94 0.35 -4.50
C ASP A 57 -4.14 0.68 -3.60
N VAL A 58 -5.14 1.40 -4.11
CA VAL A 58 -6.41 1.64 -3.40
C VAL A 58 -7.12 0.33 -3.10
N MET A 59 -7.17 -0.58 -4.08
CA MET A 59 -7.79 -1.89 -3.91
C MET A 59 -6.97 -2.81 -3.01
N CYS A 60 -5.64 -2.73 -3.07
CA CYS A 60 -4.76 -3.45 -2.15
C CYS A 60 -5.02 -3.04 -0.69
N ASN A 61 -5.12 -1.75 -0.41
CA ASN A 61 -5.45 -1.29 0.95
C ASN A 61 -6.79 -1.85 1.43
N LYS A 62 -7.84 -1.75 0.61
CA LYS A 62 -9.19 -2.21 0.95
C LYS A 62 -9.27 -3.72 1.14
N LEU A 63 -8.77 -4.49 0.16
CA LEU A 63 -9.03 -5.93 0.05
C LEU A 63 -7.95 -6.76 0.75
N ILE A 64 -6.70 -6.34 0.67
CA ILE A 64 -5.58 -7.14 1.18
C ILE A 64 -5.15 -6.66 2.56
N LYS A 65 -4.65 -5.39 2.69
CA LYS A 65 -4.07 -4.91 3.95
C LYS A 65 -5.10 -4.78 5.07
N PHE A 66 -6.31 -4.33 4.76
CA PHE A 66 -7.37 -4.14 5.76
C PHE A 66 -8.57 -5.08 5.55
N GLY A 67 -8.44 -6.02 4.61
CA GLY A 67 -9.38 -7.10 4.37
C GLY A 67 -8.80 -8.45 4.74
N CYS A 68 -8.08 -9.09 3.82
CA CYS A 68 -7.56 -10.45 4.03
C CYS A 68 -6.57 -10.55 5.20
N PHE A 69 -5.70 -9.54 5.39
CA PHE A 69 -4.80 -9.53 6.55
C PHE A 69 -5.59 -9.46 7.87
N GLU A 70 -6.61 -8.61 7.93
CA GLU A 70 -7.46 -8.53 9.12
C GLU A 70 -8.13 -9.87 9.42
N GLN A 71 -8.64 -10.56 8.40
CA GLN A 71 -9.27 -11.87 8.54
C GLN A 71 -8.29 -12.98 8.97
N LYS A 72 -7.05 -12.96 8.48
CA LYS A 72 -6.05 -14.00 8.76
C LYS A 72 -5.30 -13.78 10.08
N ALA A 73 -4.99 -12.55 10.42
CA ALA A 73 -4.15 -12.22 11.59
C ALA A 73 -4.70 -11.06 12.42
N GLY A 74 -5.20 -10.01 11.79
CA GLY A 74 -5.62 -8.79 12.46
C GLY A 74 -6.83 -8.94 13.40
N TYR A 75 -7.64 -9.99 13.22
CA TYR A 75 -8.81 -10.26 14.05
C TYR A 75 -8.46 -10.49 15.53
N ALA A 76 -7.24 -10.95 15.81
CA ALA A 76 -6.77 -11.20 17.17
C ALA A 76 -6.35 -9.93 17.93
N TYR A 77 -6.36 -8.77 17.27
CA TYR A 77 -5.88 -7.51 17.81
C TYR A 77 -6.97 -6.45 17.78
N ASP A 78 -6.96 -5.53 18.76
CA ASP A 78 -7.91 -4.42 18.84
C ASP A 78 -7.63 -3.38 17.73
N LYS A 79 -6.37 -3.18 17.35
CA LYS A 79 -5.94 -2.18 16.38
C LYS A 79 -4.86 -2.73 15.44
N ILE A 80 -4.85 -2.20 14.22
CA ILE A 80 -3.84 -2.45 13.20
C ILE A 80 -3.09 -1.14 12.94
N ALA A 81 -1.81 -1.09 13.30
CA ALA A 81 -0.94 0.05 12.98
C ALA A 81 -0.34 -0.10 11.59
N THR A 82 -0.27 1.00 10.85
CA THR A 82 0.29 1.01 9.49
C THR A 82 1.15 2.24 9.26
N GLY A 83 2.12 2.14 8.37
CA GLY A 83 3.04 3.21 8.00
C GLY A 83 2.47 4.25 7.02
N HIS A 84 1.18 4.28 6.77
CA HIS A 84 0.59 5.32 5.94
C HIS A 84 0.69 6.70 6.59
N TYR A 85 0.98 7.70 5.78
CA TYR A 85 0.83 9.11 6.16
C TYR A 85 -0.66 9.48 6.04
N ALA A 86 -1.40 9.19 7.06
CA ALA A 86 -2.82 9.48 7.24
C ALA A 86 -3.08 9.70 8.73
N SER A 87 -4.26 10.11 9.10
CA SER A 87 -4.69 10.25 10.50
C SER A 87 -6.11 9.76 10.69
N THR A 88 -6.52 9.64 11.94
CA THR A 88 -7.93 9.49 12.31
C THR A 88 -8.32 10.58 13.29
N CYS A 89 -9.58 10.99 13.24
CA CYS A 89 -10.16 11.89 14.25
C CYS A 89 -11.49 11.33 14.74
N GLU A 90 -11.82 11.65 15.99
CA GLU A 90 -13.11 11.31 16.59
C GLU A 90 -14.07 12.49 16.45
N LEU A 91 -15.23 12.24 15.85
CA LEU A 91 -16.30 13.23 15.73
C LEU A 91 -17.65 12.56 15.97
N ASN A 92 -18.40 13.07 16.93
CA ASN A 92 -19.71 12.56 17.34
C ASN A 92 -19.69 11.05 17.68
N GLY A 93 -18.66 10.60 18.39
CA GLY A 93 -18.48 9.20 18.80
C GLY A 93 -18.16 8.23 17.65
N LYS A 94 -17.73 8.77 16.48
CA LYS A 94 -17.30 7.98 15.34
C LYS A 94 -15.88 8.34 14.93
N THR A 95 -15.12 7.31 14.54
CA THR A 95 -13.77 7.47 14.01
C THR A 95 -13.83 7.80 12.52
N TRP A 96 -13.21 8.88 12.11
CA TRP A 96 -13.13 9.33 10.74
C TRP A 96 -11.68 9.27 10.23
N LEU A 97 -11.51 8.98 8.95
CA LEU A 97 -10.22 9.15 8.29
C LEU A 97 -9.94 10.64 8.10
N ALA A 98 -8.72 11.06 8.40
CA ALA A 98 -8.26 12.43 8.29
C ALA A 98 -6.91 12.49 7.58
N THR A 99 -6.58 13.63 7.00
CA THR A 99 -5.32 13.88 6.32
C THR A 99 -4.15 13.88 7.30
N ALA A 100 -2.95 13.58 6.79
CA ALA A 100 -1.71 13.67 7.56
C ALA A 100 -1.25 15.13 7.72
N LYS A 101 -0.36 15.35 8.71
CA LYS A 101 0.34 16.64 8.87
C LYS A 101 1.18 17.02 7.65
N ASP A 102 1.80 16.05 6.98
CA ASP A 102 2.60 16.26 5.78
C ASP A 102 1.71 16.19 4.53
N ALA A 103 1.22 17.33 4.08
CA ALA A 103 0.34 17.43 2.92
C ALA A 103 0.96 16.92 1.61
N ILE A 104 2.31 16.93 1.48
CA ILE A 104 3.01 16.41 0.29
C ILE A 104 3.06 14.88 0.29
N LYS A 105 3.05 14.29 1.49
CA LYS A 105 3.15 12.84 1.70
C LYS A 105 1.84 12.20 2.13
N ASP A 106 0.78 12.99 2.24
CA ASP A 106 -0.55 12.48 2.56
C ASP A 106 -0.95 11.32 1.64
N GLN A 107 -1.48 10.26 2.24
CA GLN A 107 -1.86 9.02 1.57
C GLN A 107 -3.33 8.66 1.79
N THR A 108 -4.15 9.60 2.23
CA THR A 108 -5.59 9.39 2.41
C THR A 108 -6.30 8.98 1.13
N ASP A 109 -5.84 9.47 -0.02
CA ASP A 109 -6.39 9.07 -1.33
C ASP A 109 -6.28 7.56 -1.59
N PHE A 110 -5.18 6.95 -1.13
CA PHE A 110 -5.00 5.50 -1.23
C PHE A 110 -5.91 4.69 -0.30
N LEU A 111 -6.56 5.37 0.66
CA LEU A 111 -7.49 4.80 1.63
C LEU A 111 -8.97 5.10 1.30
N ALA A 112 -9.23 5.75 0.16
CA ALA A 112 -10.57 6.23 -0.23
C ALA A 112 -11.65 5.12 -0.35
N GLN A 113 -11.26 3.86 -0.48
CA GLN A 113 -12.17 2.72 -0.62
C GLN A 113 -12.36 1.89 0.66
N ILE A 114 -11.65 2.20 1.76
CA ILE A 114 -11.85 1.49 3.03
C ILE A 114 -13.18 1.89 3.66
N ASN A 115 -13.80 0.96 4.39
CA ASN A 115 -15.08 1.20 5.05
C ASN A 115 -14.90 1.64 6.52
N TYR A 116 -16.01 2.01 7.16
CA TYR A 116 -16.01 2.48 8.54
C TYR A 116 -15.41 1.45 9.53
N LEU A 117 -15.73 0.16 9.39
CA LEU A 117 -15.22 -0.88 10.28
C LEU A 117 -13.69 -1.01 10.15
N GLN A 118 -13.18 -0.90 8.92
CA GLN A 118 -11.74 -0.88 8.69
C GLN A 118 -11.10 0.35 9.33
N VAL A 119 -11.63 1.56 9.09
CA VAL A 119 -11.11 2.81 9.67
C VAL A 119 -11.07 2.74 11.19
N SER A 120 -12.11 2.24 11.84
CA SER A 120 -12.21 2.17 13.30
C SER A 120 -11.14 1.28 13.94
N LYS A 121 -10.58 0.32 13.21
CA LYS A 121 -9.48 -0.56 13.65
C LYS A 121 -8.07 0.01 13.37
N LEU A 122 -7.95 1.06 12.56
CA LEU A 122 -6.64 1.54 12.12
C LEU A 122 -5.99 2.52 13.10
N LEU A 123 -4.67 2.46 13.13
CA LEU A 123 -3.78 3.45 13.73
C LEU A 123 -2.77 3.91 12.67
N PHE A 124 -2.55 5.22 12.62
CA PHE A 124 -1.58 5.84 11.72
C PHE A 124 -0.51 6.58 12.54
N PRO A 125 0.50 5.87 13.09
CA PRO A 125 1.50 6.48 13.97
C PRO A 125 2.30 7.60 13.30
N LEU A 126 2.40 7.60 11.97
CA LEU A 126 3.17 8.58 11.20
C LEU A 126 2.37 9.84 10.85
N GLY A 127 1.05 9.82 10.99
CA GLY A 127 0.16 10.89 10.55
C GLY A 127 0.41 12.26 11.16
N GLY A 128 0.91 12.31 12.39
CA GLY A 128 1.26 13.55 13.11
C GLY A 128 2.63 14.14 12.80
N TYR A 129 3.39 13.55 11.87
CA TYR A 129 4.78 13.93 11.58
C TYR A 129 4.98 14.32 10.11
N MET A 130 5.94 15.22 9.88
CA MET A 130 6.50 15.43 8.54
C MET A 130 7.44 14.27 8.19
N LYS A 131 7.54 13.89 6.92
CA LYS A 131 8.42 12.80 6.50
C LYS A 131 9.88 12.99 6.91
N LYS A 132 10.37 14.23 6.88
CA LYS A 132 11.73 14.57 7.34
C LYS A 132 11.93 14.27 8.84
N GLU A 133 10.89 14.50 9.67
CA GLU A 133 10.93 14.19 11.10
C GLU A 133 11.03 12.68 11.32
N ILE A 134 10.23 11.88 10.60
CA ILE A 134 10.29 10.42 10.64
C ILE A 134 11.66 9.89 10.21
N ARG A 135 12.24 10.44 9.13
CA ARG A 135 13.61 10.07 8.70
C ARG A 135 14.65 10.35 9.76
N HIS A 136 14.53 11.50 10.45
CA HIS A 136 15.42 11.85 11.54
C HIS A 136 15.28 10.89 12.73
N ILE A 137 14.05 10.60 13.15
CA ILE A 137 13.75 9.63 14.22
C ILE A 137 14.32 8.25 13.87
N ALA A 138 14.09 7.76 12.65
CA ALA A 138 14.61 6.48 12.20
C ALA A 138 16.13 6.42 12.22
N ALA A 139 16.80 7.51 11.82
CA ALA A 139 18.26 7.61 11.85
C ALA A 139 18.81 7.66 13.29
N GLN A 140 18.21 8.45 14.19
CA GLN A 140 18.56 8.49 15.62
C GLN A 140 18.36 7.13 16.29
N ALA A 141 17.27 6.45 15.97
CA ALA A 141 16.98 5.09 16.44
C ALA A 141 17.90 4.03 15.77
N LYS A 142 18.74 4.44 14.80
CA LYS A 142 19.61 3.56 14.03
C LYS A 142 18.86 2.36 13.43
N LEU A 143 17.66 2.60 12.91
CA LEU A 143 16.88 1.54 12.29
C LEU A 143 17.60 1.02 11.02
N PRO A 144 17.59 -0.30 10.76
CA PRO A 144 18.17 -0.86 9.54
C PRO A 144 17.59 -0.23 8.26
N SER A 145 16.32 0.14 8.29
CA SER A 145 15.60 0.75 7.17
C SER A 145 15.75 2.29 7.07
N ALA A 146 16.50 2.96 7.96
CA ALA A 146 16.55 4.43 8.03
C ALA A 146 16.99 5.10 6.71
N GLN A 147 17.88 4.46 5.95
CA GLN A 147 18.40 4.95 4.67
C GLN A 147 17.64 4.41 3.46
N ARG A 148 16.63 3.55 3.67
CA ARG A 148 15.88 2.96 2.57
C ARG A 148 15.13 4.04 1.78
N LYS A 149 15.20 3.96 0.46
CA LYS A 149 14.42 4.82 -0.43
C LYS A 149 12.93 4.47 -0.32
N ASP A 150 12.09 5.43 -0.67
CA ASP A 150 10.64 5.18 -0.76
C ASP A 150 10.37 4.05 -1.74
N SER A 151 9.39 3.20 -1.41
CA SER A 151 8.92 2.19 -2.33
C SER A 151 8.40 2.86 -3.60
N GLN A 152 8.90 2.38 -4.74
CA GLN A 152 8.44 2.81 -6.07
C GLN A 152 7.93 1.57 -6.79
N GLY A 153 6.68 1.58 -7.20
CA GLY A 153 6.06 0.45 -7.88
C GLY A 153 4.69 0.10 -7.31
N ILE A 154 4.12 -0.96 -7.84
CA ILE A 154 2.83 -1.48 -7.40
C ILE A 154 3.07 -2.34 -6.16
N CYS A 155 2.25 -2.17 -5.13
CA CYS A 155 2.28 -3.01 -3.94
C CYS A 155 2.31 -4.50 -4.32
N PHE A 156 3.10 -5.31 -3.61
CA PHE A 156 3.29 -6.76 -3.81
C PHE A 156 3.93 -7.18 -5.14
N LEU A 157 3.92 -6.36 -6.18
CA LEU A 157 4.54 -6.68 -7.47
C LEU A 157 5.95 -6.07 -7.61
N GLY A 158 6.38 -5.26 -6.64
CA GLY A 158 7.70 -4.64 -6.64
C GLY A 158 7.89 -3.59 -7.75
N LYS A 159 9.11 -3.47 -8.26
CA LYS A 159 9.47 -2.50 -9.30
C LYS A 159 9.10 -3.02 -10.69
N ILE A 160 7.83 -3.21 -10.95
CA ILE A 160 7.33 -3.60 -12.27
C ILE A 160 6.89 -2.36 -13.03
N ASN A 161 7.25 -2.29 -14.32
CA ASN A 161 6.63 -1.32 -15.22
C ASN A 161 5.17 -1.71 -15.43
N TYR A 162 4.24 -0.84 -15.01
CA TYR A 162 2.81 -1.11 -15.09
C TYR A 162 2.34 -1.37 -16.51
N ASN A 163 2.84 -0.62 -17.48
CA ASN A 163 2.45 -0.77 -18.88
C ASN A 163 2.92 -2.13 -19.43
N ASP A 164 4.15 -2.55 -19.11
CA ASP A 164 4.66 -3.85 -19.52
C ASP A 164 3.91 -5.00 -18.87
N PHE A 165 3.52 -4.82 -17.61
CA PHE A 165 2.71 -5.79 -16.89
C PHE A 165 1.33 -5.96 -17.58
N ILE A 166 0.60 -4.86 -17.82
CA ILE A 166 -0.71 -4.91 -18.48
C ILE A 166 -0.59 -5.48 -19.90
N ARG A 167 0.46 -5.11 -20.65
CA ARG A 167 0.72 -5.60 -22.01
C ARG A 167 0.83 -7.13 -22.07
N ARG A 168 1.41 -7.77 -21.05
CA ARG A 168 1.52 -9.24 -20.99
C ARG A 168 0.16 -9.94 -20.96
N PHE A 169 -0.87 -9.31 -20.40
CA PHE A 169 -2.22 -9.89 -20.27
C PHE A 169 -3.19 -9.46 -21.36
N LEU A 170 -3.06 -8.24 -21.86
CA LEU A 170 -4.04 -7.63 -22.75
C LEU A 170 -3.48 -7.33 -24.15
N GLY A 171 -2.16 -7.47 -24.35
CA GLY A 171 -1.49 -7.06 -25.57
C GLY A 171 -1.44 -5.54 -25.73
N GLU A 172 -1.17 -5.08 -26.94
CA GLU A 172 -1.19 -3.68 -27.33
C GLU A 172 -2.28 -3.44 -28.37
N ARG A 173 -2.94 -2.30 -28.24
CA ARG A 173 -3.89 -1.80 -29.23
C ARG A 173 -3.51 -0.38 -29.61
N GLN A 174 -3.28 -0.14 -30.89
CA GLN A 174 -3.04 1.21 -31.40
C GLN A 174 -4.32 2.02 -31.30
N GLY A 175 -4.20 3.24 -30.80
CA GLY A 175 -5.28 4.22 -30.68
C GLY A 175 -4.77 5.62 -31.01
N SER A 176 -5.68 6.57 -31.18
CA SER A 176 -5.39 7.97 -31.38
C SER A 176 -5.86 8.78 -30.18
N ILE A 177 -5.08 9.79 -29.79
CA ILE A 177 -5.52 10.83 -28.86
C ILE A 177 -6.18 11.90 -29.75
N ILE A 178 -7.44 12.19 -29.46
CA ILE A 178 -8.22 13.18 -30.23
C ILE A 178 -8.50 14.37 -29.32
N GLU A 179 -8.12 15.55 -29.76
CA GLU A 179 -8.50 16.79 -29.09
C GLU A 179 -9.99 17.05 -29.31
N LEU A 180 -10.73 17.23 -28.22
CA LEU A 180 -12.20 17.34 -28.28
C LEU A 180 -12.69 18.52 -29.13
N GLU A 181 -11.99 19.65 -29.07
CA GLU A 181 -12.39 20.90 -29.76
C GLU A 181 -12.08 20.88 -31.26
N SER A 182 -10.95 20.32 -31.67
CA SER A 182 -10.49 20.33 -33.06
C SER A 182 -10.77 19.03 -33.81
N GLY A 183 -11.06 17.96 -33.12
CA GLY A 183 -11.24 16.62 -33.71
C GLY A 183 -9.95 16.01 -34.28
N LYS A 184 -8.78 16.57 -33.98
CA LYS A 184 -7.47 16.12 -34.47
C LYS A 184 -6.78 15.24 -33.45
#